data_b7ebd6a4ee78c7be384ec47ac01dd1dd
#
_entry.id   b7ebd6a4ee78c7be384ec47ac01dd1dd
#
_cell.length_a   1.000
_cell.length_b   1.000
_cell.length_c   1.000
_cell.angle_alpha   90.00
_cell.angle_beta   90.00
_cell.angle_gamma   90.00
#
_symmetry.space_group_name_H-M   'P 1'
#
loop_
_entity.id
_entity.type
_entity.pdbx_description
1 polymer ?
#
loop_
_entity_poly.entity_id
_entity_poly.type
_entity_poly.pdbx_seq_one_letter_code
_entity_poly.pdbx_strand_id
1 'polypeptide(L)'
;MEESQREVRCAGEEWCPVTTTSTLIGRKWHPVIVHRLLEHGPQGFDELKRDVDGISSKVLSDSLEDLDEEDIVDREIVSEKPVRVEYSLTEFGASLEPVIAAMRDWGKRVPRTPDRGGAVGRRLADSIPPGFRKTTFLHSGNSAEAHLF
;
A
#
# COMPACT_ATOMS: atom_id res chain seq x y z
N MET A 1 -23.58 11.22 -19.39
CA MET A 1 -22.13 11.44 -19.28
C MET A 1 -21.46 10.09 -19.19
N GLU A 2 -20.92 9.66 -20.28
CA GLU A 2 -20.18 8.42 -20.33
C GLU A 2 -18.78 8.70 -19.81
N GLU A 3 -18.51 8.30 -18.56
CA GLU A 3 -17.14 8.10 -18.14
C GLU A 3 -16.60 6.96 -18.99
N SER A 4 -15.80 7.34 -19.97
CA SER A 4 -15.03 6.39 -20.77
C SER A 4 -14.23 5.53 -19.80
N GLN A 5 -14.66 4.29 -19.62
CA GLN A 5 -13.86 3.27 -18.97
C GLN A 5 -12.65 3.06 -19.88
N ARG A 6 -11.61 3.87 -19.66
CA ARG A 6 -10.33 3.63 -20.28
C ARG A 6 -9.86 2.27 -19.81
N GLU A 7 -9.86 1.36 -20.72
CA GLU A 7 -9.29 0.03 -20.52
C GLU A 7 -7.85 0.19 -20.07
N VAL A 8 -7.60 -0.06 -18.79
CA VAL A 8 -6.31 0.15 -18.20
C VAL A 8 -5.42 -1.03 -18.56
N ARG A 9 -4.50 -0.82 -19.48
CA ARG A 9 -3.49 -1.80 -19.85
C ARG A 9 -2.24 -1.60 -19.03
N CYS A 10 -1.97 -2.52 -18.13
CA CYS A 10 -0.73 -2.54 -17.34
C CYS A 10 0.39 -3.30 -18.05
N ALA A 11 0.59 -3.03 -19.33
CA ALA A 11 1.65 -3.66 -20.11
C ALA A 11 2.40 -2.61 -20.95
N GLY A 12 3.69 -2.46 -20.69
CA GLY A 12 4.58 -1.59 -21.46
C GLY A 12 4.81 -0.21 -20.82
N GLU A 13 5.27 0.74 -21.61
CA GLU A 13 5.70 2.08 -21.20
C GLU A 13 4.53 3.04 -20.86
N GLU A 14 3.29 2.57 -20.94
CA GLU A 14 2.13 3.38 -20.64
C GLU A 14 1.81 3.40 -19.13
N TRP A 15 1.23 4.51 -18.67
CA TRP A 15 0.79 4.70 -17.31
C TRP A 15 -0.14 3.57 -16.83
N CYS A 16 0.23 2.91 -15.72
CA CYS A 16 -0.54 1.85 -15.09
C CYS A 16 -0.95 2.26 -13.67
N PRO A 17 -2.25 2.36 -13.35
CA PRO A 17 -2.70 2.73 -12.01
C PRO A 17 -2.20 1.78 -10.93
N VAL A 18 -2.10 0.49 -11.21
CA VAL A 18 -1.58 -0.48 -10.24
C VAL A 18 -0.11 -0.21 -9.93
N THR A 19 0.70 0.05 -10.96
CA THR A 19 2.11 0.39 -10.76
C THR A 19 2.25 1.71 -9.99
N THR A 20 1.48 2.73 -10.34
CA THR A 20 1.48 4.02 -9.66
C THR A 20 1.12 3.87 -8.19
N THR A 21 0.02 3.19 -7.89
CA THR A 21 -0.40 2.94 -6.50
C THR A 21 0.65 2.13 -5.74
N SER A 22 1.22 1.10 -6.38
CA SER A 22 2.27 0.28 -5.76
C SER A 22 3.53 1.08 -5.45
N THR A 23 3.87 2.07 -6.25
CA THR A 23 5.01 2.96 -5.99
C THR A 23 4.75 3.84 -4.78
N LEU A 24 3.57 4.41 -4.66
CA LEU A 24 3.19 5.29 -3.56
C LEU A 24 3.12 4.56 -2.21
N ILE A 25 2.49 3.39 -2.17
CA ILE A 25 2.23 2.64 -0.93
C ILE A 25 3.05 1.35 -0.79
N GLY A 26 3.95 1.08 -1.72
CA GLY A 26 4.71 -0.18 -1.77
C GLY A 26 5.82 -0.30 -0.72
N ARG A 27 6.13 0.75 0.02
CA ARG A 27 7.04 0.68 1.16
C ARG A 27 6.32 0.12 2.38
N LYS A 28 7.00 -0.68 3.17
CA LYS A 28 6.42 -1.39 4.32
C LYS A 28 5.57 -0.51 5.23
N TRP A 29 6.04 0.71 5.51
CA TRP A 29 5.43 1.56 6.53
C TRP A 29 4.41 2.56 6.00
N HIS A 30 4.44 2.91 4.71
CA HIS A 30 3.51 3.87 4.12
C HIS A 30 2.04 3.50 4.35
N PRO A 31 1.58 2.29 3.96
CA PRO A 31 0.18 1.92 4.19
C PRO A 31 -0.16 1.79 5.68
N VAL A 32 0.81 1.46 6.53
CA VAL A 32 0.58 1.39 7.99
C VAL A 32 0.36 2.76 8.58
N ILE A 33 1.18 3.75 8.21
CA ILE A 33 1.04 5.15 8.65
C ILE A 33 -0.30 5.72 8.17
N VAL A 34 -0.63 5.55 6.88
CA VAL A 34 -1.92 6.01 6.32
C VAL A 34 -3.09 5.36 7.06
N HIS A 35 -3.01 4.06 7.36
CA HIS A 35 -4.04 3.37 8.13
C HIS A 35 -4.24 3.96 9.53
N ARG A 36 -3.16 4.29 10.24
CA ARG A 36 -3.25 4.91 11.57
C ARG A 36 -3.87 6.30 11.52
N LEU A 37 -3.48 7.11 10.54
CA LEU A 37 -4.07 8.43 10.35
C LEU A 37 -5.55 8.37 9.91
N LEU A 38 -5.97 7.33 9.18
CA LEU A 38 -7.38 7.08 8.88
C LEU A 38 -8.19 6.70 10.12
N GLU A 39 -7.62 5.90 11.03
CA GLU A 39 -8.31 5.44 12.24
C GLU A 39 -8.39 6.51 13.33
N HIS A 40 -7.33 7.26 13.55
CA HIS A 40 -7.20 8.17 14.69
C HIS A 40 -7.26 9.64 14.31
N GLY A 41 -7.21 9.96 13.01
CA GLY A 41 -7.10 11.34 12.55
C GLY A 41 -5.70 11.94 12.72
N PRO A 42 -5.56 13.25 12.78
CA PRO A 42 -4.27 13.92 12.93
C PRO A 42 -3.52 13.48 14.17
N GLN A 43 -2.22 13.23 14.05
CA GLN A 43 -1.35 12.75 15.11
C GLN A 43 0.02 13.42 15.07
N GLY A 44 0.60 13.61 16.25
CA GLY A 44 1.99 14.02 16.38
C GLY A 44 2.97 12.88 16.11
N PHE A 45 4.25 13.24 15.94
CA PHE A 45 5.32 12.26 15.67
C PHE A 45 5.40 11.15 16.74
N ASP A 46 5.37 11.53 18.02
CA ASP A 46 5.47 10.58 19.15
C ASP A 46 4.24 9.68 19.26
N GLU A 47 3.07 10.18 18.87
CA GLU A 47 1.83 9.41 18.86
C GLU A 47 1.89 8.36 17.74
N LEU A 48 2.25 8.76 16.54
CA LEU A 48 2.46 7.85 15.42
C LEU A 48 3.51 6.80 15.73
N LYS A 49 4.61 7.20 16.38
CA LYS A 49 5.67 6.26 16.74
C LYS A 49 5.20 5.18 17.73
N ARG A 50 4.30 5.53 18.65
CA ARG A 50 3.70 4.58 19.59
C ARG A 50 2.68 3.68 18.93
N ASP A 51 1.88 4.23 18.00
CA ASP A 51 0.81 3.51 17.31
C ASP A 51 1.34 2.55 16.25
N VAL A 52 2.48 2.90 15.64
CA VAL A 52 3.15 2.05 14.64
C VAL A 52 4.25 1.24 15.32
N ASP A 53 3.87 0.08 15.82
CA ASP A 53 4.79 -0.80 16.54
C ASP A 53 5.95 -1.27 15.65
N GLY A 54 7.15 -1.22 16.21
CA GLY A 54 8.38 -1.71 15.57
C GLY A 54 9.04 -0.75 14.57
N ILE A 55 8.50 0.45 14.36
CA ILE A 55 9.15 1.46 13.52
C ILE A 55 10.23 2.24 14.30
N SER A 56 11.37 2.49 13.68
CA SER A 56 12.37 3.40 14.25
C SER A 56 12.02 4.86 13.99
N SER A 57 12.53 5.77 14.82
CA SER A 57 12.30 7.22 14.63
C SER A 57 12.81 7.71 13.27
N LYS A 58 13.96 7.19 12.82
CA LYS A 58 14.52 7.54 11.51
C LYS A 58 13.59 7.10 10.38
N VAL A 59 13.16 5.84 10.39
CA VAL A 59 12.29 5.30 9.34
C VAL A 59 10.92 5.97 9.35
N LEU A 60 10.37 6.32 10.50
CA LEU A 60 9.13 7.09 10.58
C LEU A 60 9.29 8.48 9.99
N SER A 61 10.38 9.19 10.34
CA SER A 61 10.68 10.51 9.78
C SER A 61 10.81 10.46 8.26
N ASP A 62 11.63 9.53 7.74
CA ASP A 62 11.82 9.34 6.31
C ASP A 62 10.51 8.99 5.59
N SER A 63 9.70 8.12 6.19
CA SER A 63 8.39 7.73 5.61
C SER A 63 7.37 8.86 5.61
N LEU A 64 7.36 9.71 6.63
CA LEU A 64 6.49 10.88 6.68
C LEU A 64 6.92 11.95 5.68
N GLU A 65 8.23 12.14 5.49
CA GLU A 65 8.77 13.03 4.47
C GLU A 65 8.39 12.55 3.06
N ASP A 66 8.56 11.26 2.75
CA ASP A 66 8.13 10.67 1.49
C ASP A 66 6.62 10.86 1.24
N LEU A 67 5.79 10.64 2.26
CA LEU A 67 4.32 10.79 2.16
C LEU A 67 3.87 12.25 2.01
N ASP A 68 4.63 13.19 2.59
CA ASP A 68 4.43 14.63 2.42
C ASP A 68 4.79 15.06 0.98
N GLU A 69 5.91 14.60 0.45
CA GLU A 69 6.34 14.86 -0.93
C GLU A 69 5.34 14.32 -1.97
N GLU A 70 4.64 13.26 -1.66
CA GLU A 70 3.61 12.63 -2.52
C GLU A 70 2.20 13.20 -2.29
N ASP A 71 2.07 14.30 -1.53
CA ASP A 71 0.79 14.92 -1.19
C ASP A 71 -0.22 13.98 -0.49
N ILE A 72 0.24 12.93 0.16
CA ILE A 72 -0.60 11.99 0.90
C ILE A 72 -0.81 12.44 2.34
N VAL A 73 0.23 13.00 2.95
CA VAL A 73 0.25 13.51 4.32
C VAL A 73 0.58 15.00 4.29
N ASP A 74 -0.09 15.77 5.12
CA ASP A 74 0.21 17.17 5.37
C ASP A 74 0.87 17.32 6.75
N ARG A 75 1.82 18.24 6.84
CA ARG A 75 2.59 18.52 8.03
C ARG A 75 2.31 19.94 8.50
N GLU A 76 1.71 20.09 9.67
CA GLU A 76 1.36 21.38 10.25
C GLU A 76 2.06 21.61 11.60
N ILE A 77 2.56 22.83 11.81
CA ILE A 77 3.07 23.27 13.10
C ILE A 77 1.91 23.84 13.90
N VAL A 78 1.38 23.05 14.84
CA VAL A 78 0.20 23.42 15.65
C VAL A 78 0.55 24.25 16.88
N SER A 79 1.82 24.29 17.28
CA SER A 79 2.32 25.11 18.38
C SER A 79 3.79 25.45 18.20
N GLU A 80 4.16 26.69 18.54
CA GLU A 80 5.54 27.16 18.45
C GLU A 80 6.29 27.04 19.78
N LYS A 81 5.57 26.97 20.92
CA LYS A 81 6.20 26.90 22.25
C LYS A 81 5.43 25.96 23.20
N PRO A 82 5.87 24.73 23.39
CA PRO A 82 6.90 24.01 22.63
C PRO A 82 6.48 23.72 21.19
N VAL A 83 7.44 23.55 20.30
CA VAL A 83 7.15 23.21 18.90
C VAL A 83 6.44 21.85 18.86
N ARG A 84 5.23 21.83 18.34
CA ARG A 84 4.46 20.62 18.06
C ARG A 84 4.12 20.57 16.59
N VAL A 85 4.46 19.47 15.97
CA VAL A 85 4.13 19.17 14.59
C VAL A 85 3.07 18.08 14.59
N GLU A 86 2.03 18.30 13.81
CA GLU A 86 0.96 17.34 13.60
C GLU A 86 0.94 16.90 12.15
N TYR A 87 0.70 15.64 11.93
CA TYR A 87 0.57 15.01 10.62
C TYR A 87 -0.87 14.60 10.41
N SER A 88 -1.41 14.95 9.26
CA SER A 88 -2.78 14.62 8.86
C SER A 88 -2.81 14.12 7.42
N LEU A 89 -3.86 13.39 7.05
CA LEU A 89 -4.05 13.02 5.65
C LEU A 89 -4.58 14.22 4.87
N THR A 90 -4.03 14.42 3.69
CA THR A 90 -4.64 15.30 2.69
C THR A 90 -5.94 14.67 2.17
N GLU A 91 -6.73 15.42 1.41
CA GLU A 91 -7.90 14.86 0.71
C GLU A 91 -7.50 13.71 -0.22
N PHE A 92 -6.36 13.85 -0.91
CA PHE A 92 -5.80 12.80 -1.75
C PHE A 92 -5.38 11.57 -0.92
N GLY A 93 -4.69 11.78 0.21
CA GLY A 93 -4.32 10.70 1.13
C GLY A 93 -5.52 9.98 1.72
N ALA A 94 -6.58 10.72 2.10
CA ALA A 94 -7.83 10.14 2.60
C ALA A 94 -8.54 9.28 1.53
N SER A 95 -8.38 9.59 0.26
CA SER A 95 -8.93 8.79 -0.84
C SER A 95 -8.34 7.38 -0.95
N LEU A 96 -7.22 7.10 -0.25
CA LEU A 96 -6.64 5.75 -0.13
C LEU A 96 -7.43 4.82 0.82
N GLU A 97 -8.42 5.31 1.54
CA GLU A 97 -9.20 4.50 2.49
C GLU A 97 -9.69 3.17 1.91
N PRO A 98 -10.31 3.11 0.72
CA PRO A 98 -10.75 1.84 0.12
C PRO A 98 -9.60 0.88 -0.16
N VAL A 99 -8.45 1.40 -0.56
CA VAL A 99 -7.24 0.60 -0.84
C VAL A 99 -6.70 0.00 0.46
N ILE A 100 -6.55 0.81 1.49
CA ILE A 100 -6.07 0.38 2.81
C ILE A 100 -7.05 -0.63 3.44
N ALA A 101 -8.35 -0.40 3.33
CA ALA A 101 -9.38 -1.33 3.80
C ALA A 101 -9.27 -2.69 3.09
N ALA A 102 -9.10 -2.68 1.76
CA ALA A 102 -8.92 -3.90 0.97
C ALA A 102 -7.63 -4.64 1.35
N MET A 103 -6.52 -3.92 1.57
CA MET A 103 -5.26 -4.51 2.05
C MET A 103 -5.42 -5.17 3.41
N ARG A 104 -6.10 -4.50 4.36
CA ARG A 104 -6.39 -5.03 5.69
C ARG A 104 -7.23 -6.31 5.60
N ASP A 105 -8.28 -6.31 4.81
CA ASP A 105 -9.19 -7.44 4.71
C ASP A 105 -8.56 -8.63 3.97
N TRP A 106 -7.75 -8.35 2.97
CA TRP A 106 -6.97 -9.39 2.32
C TRP A 106 -5.89 -9.95 3.27
N GLY A 107 -5.20 -9.08 4.00
CA GLY A 107 -4.16 -9.45 4.97
C GLY A 107 -4.66 -10.37 6.09
N LYS A 108 -5.93 -10.26 6.51
CA LYS A 108 -6.55 -11.16 7.48
C LYS A 108 -6.63 -12.61 7.00
N ARG A 109 -6.60 -12.84 5.69
CA ARG A 109 -6.63 -14.17 5.08
C ARG A 109 -5.27 -14.83 5.03
N VAL A 110 -4.21 -14.03 5.22
CA VAL A 110 -2.84 -14.55 5.25
C VAL A 110 -2.62 -15.30 6.57
N PRO A 111 -2.23 -16.59 6.53
CA PRO A 111 -1.97 -17.34 7.74
C PRO A 111 -0.87 -16.66 8.58
N ARG A 112 -1.13 -16.50 9.86
CA ARG A 112 -0.10 -16.03 10.79
C ARG A 112 0.92 -17.13 10.96
N THR A 113 2.09 -16.97 10.34
CA THR A 113 3.25 -17.77 10.72
C THR A 113 3.76 -17.26 12.05
N PRO A 114 3.92 -18.11 13.09
CA PRO A 114 4.58 -17.67 14.31
C PRO A 114 5.96 -17.14 13.94
N ASP A 115 6.27 -15.99 14.47
CA ASP A 115 7.47 -15.20 14.18
C ASP A 115 8.74 -16.06 14.25
N ARG A 116 9.33 -16.29 13.11
CA ARG A 116 10.75 -16.64 12.99
C ARG A 116 11.36 -15.56 12.11
N GLY A 117 12.00 -14.61 12.77
CA GLY A 117 12.57 -13.43 12.18
C GLY A 117 13.09 -13.62 10.75
N GLY A 118 12.60 -12.82 9.84
CA GLY A 118 13.30 -12.48 8.61
C GLY A 118 13.10 -13.37 7.38
N ALA A 119 12.19 -14.35 7.35
CA ALA A 119 11.98 -15.19 6.17
C ALA A 119 10.54 -15.23 5.66
N VAL A 120 9.97 -14.07 5.39
CA VAL A 120 8.58 -13.95 4.88
C VAL A 120 8.41 -14.49 3.45
N GLY A 121 9.51 -14.69 2.71
CA GLY A 121 9.47 -15.00 1.29
C GLY A 121 9.30 -16.47 0.88
N ARG A 122 9.55 -17.44 1.73
CA ARG A 122 9.72 -18.85 1.27
C ARG A 122 8.71 -19.88 1.74
N ARG A 123 7.79 -19.55 2.66
CA ARG A 123 6.84 -20.52 3.23
C ARG A 123 5.36 -20.17 3.06
N LEU A 124 5.04 -19.09 2.37
CA LEU A 124 3.65 -18.73 2.05
C LEU A 124 3.03 -19.70 1.01
N ALA A 125 3.86 -20.34 0.19
CA ALA A 125 3.38 -21.26 -0.83
C ALA A 125 2.77 -22.56 -0.26
N ASP A 126 3.23 -22.99 0.93
CA ASP A 126 2.80 -24.25 1.56
C ASP A 126 1.58 -24.07 2.49
N SER A 127 1.23 -22.83 2.83
CA SER A 127 0.14 -22.50 3.75
C SER A 127 -1.11 -21.94 3.07
N ILE A 128 -1.19 -22.03 1.76
CA ILE A 128 -2.37 -21.60 1.00
C ILE A 128 -3.48 -22.64 1.21
N PRO A 129 -4.63 -22.28 1.78
CA PRO A 129 -5.72 -23.21 1.99
C PRO A 129 -6.17 -23.88 0.68
N PRO A 130 -6.62 -25.14 0.72
CA PRO A 130 -6.87 -25.95 -0.48
C PRO A 130 -7.93 -25.42 -1.45
N GLY A 131 -8.61 -24.33 -1.15
CA GLY A 131 -9.51 -23.61 -2.06
C GLY A 131 -8.86 -22.52 -2.91
N PHE A 132 -7.59 -22.21 -2.66
CA PHE A 132 -6.86 -21.13 -3.36
C PHE A 132 -5.85 -21.68 -4.38
N ARG A 133 -5.90 -22.99 -4.66
CA ARG A 133 -5.06 -23.59 -5.69
C ARG A 133 -5.49 -23.03 -7.04
N LYS A 134 -4.58 -22.22 -7.59
CA LYS A 134 -4.43 -21.94 -9.02
C LYS A 134 -5.71 -22.18 -9.81
N THR A 135 -6.57 -21.20 -9.87
CA THR A 135 -7.30 -21.03 -11.13
C THR A 135 -6.18 -20.73 -12.11
N THR A 136 -5.74 -21.75 -12.81
CA THR A 136 -4.90 -21.60 -13.98
C THR A 136 -5.69 -20.67 -14.88
N PHE A 137 -5.28 -19.44 -14.94
CA PHE A 137 -5.67 -18.58 -16.03
C PHE A 137 -5.07 -19.26 -17.25
N LEU A 138 -5.85 -20.14 -17.85
CA LEU A 138 -5.56 -20.66 -19.16
C LEU A 138 -5.54 -19.44 -20.06
N HIS A 139 -4.33 -18.97 -20.28
CA HIS A 139 -4.03 -18.14 -21.41
C HIS A 139 -4.41 -18.98 -22.62
N SER A 140 -5.59 -18.73 -23.14
CA SER A 140 -5.99 -19.24 -24.45
C SER A 140 -5.01 -18.65 -25.44
N GLY A 141 -3.93 -19.35 -25.65
CA GLY A 141 -2.96 -19.05 -26.69
C GLY A 141 -3.67 -19.19 -28.02
N ASN A 142 -3.97 -18.06 -28.60
CA ASN A 142 -4.32 -18.01 -30.03
C ASN A 142 -3.06 -18.34 -30.81
N SER A 143 -2.95 -19.61 -31.17
CA SER A 143 -1.99 -20.07 -32.19
C SER A 143 -2.39 -19.46 -33.51
N ALA A 144 -1.80 -18.32 -33.84
CA ALA A 144 -1.77 -17.87 -35.21
C ALA A 144 -0.77 -18.76 -35.97
N GLU A 145 -1.27 -19.74 -36.68
CA GLU A 145 -0.50 -20.44 -37.69
C GLU A 145 0.00 -19.44 -38.73
N ALA A 146 1.32 -19.26 -38.72
CA ALA A 146 1.99 -18.64 -39.86
C ALA A 146 2.00 -19.61 -41.00
N HIS A 147 1.15 -19.41 -42.00
CA HIS A 147 1.33 -19.98 -43.29
C HIS A 147 2.32 -19.13 -44.06
N LEU A 148 3.47 -19.74 -44.29
CA LEU A 148 4.46 -19.34 -45.25
C LEU A 148 3.93 -19.64 -46.67
N PHE A 149 3.90 -18.63 -47.50
CA PHE A 149 4.22 -18.68 -48.91
C PHE A 149 5.09 -17.49 -49.27
#